data_f36dd64c652ec015ba6871e7354a0a0a
#
_entry.id   f36dd64c652ec015ba6871e7354a0a0a
#
_cell.length_a   1.000
_cell.length_b   1.000
_cell.length_c   1.000
_cell.angle_alpha   90.00
_cell.angle_beta   90.00
_cell.angle_gamma   90.00
#
_symmetry.space_group_name_H-M   'P 1'
#
loop_
_entity.id
_entity.type
_entity.pdbx_description
1 polymer ?
#
loop_
_entity_poly.entity_id
_entity_poly.type
_entity_poly.pdbx_seq_one_letter_code
_entity_poly.pdbx_strand_id
1 'polypeptide(L)'
;MKQISWYRSIRFRIPAVIALVLLVPIVVFWHYSMELTRKNMLSQTSNLIYTNLYGASLLMDDVMEQVSDFSREISQDPGFLSLISQYQQADAGSDQRQKARSQLSLALSQYVGQLRTLDSIYLMFPETETVVTMLPGQKELSFSHHYAQQLYQMYYDVFESPIVWHLLPSAGGGSRMLSHIRPVSGPAQQEKCILICNLKDSAWQTALS
;
A
#
# COMPACT_ATOMS: atom_id res chain seq x y z
N MET A 1 60.62 -7.60 -57.71
CA MET A 1 60.54 -7.98 -56.28
C MET A 1 59.48 -9.05 -56.14
N LYS A 2 59.90 -10.35 -55.93
CA LYS A 2 58.95 -11.45 -55.68
C LYS A 2 58.48 -11.37 -54.25
N GLN A 3 57.19 -11.06 -54.03
CA GLN A 3 56.53 -11.24 -52.72
C GLN A 3 56.52 -12.72 -52.39
N ILE A 4 57.48 -13.18 -51.57
CA ILE A 4 57.46 -14.51 -51.00
C ILE A 4 56.25 -14.64 -50.13
N SER A 5 55.24 -15.40 -50.57
CA SER A 5 54.01 -15.59 -49.82
C SER A 5 54.36 -16.36 -48.54
N TRP A 6 54.48 -15.64 -47.46
CA TRP A 6 54.85 -16.11 -46.10
C TRP A 6 53.94 -17.25 -45.63
N TYR A 7 52.76 -17.29 -46.16
CA TYR A 7 51.72 -18.32 -45.87
C TYR A 7 52.03 -19.71 -46.47
N ARG A 8 53.03 -19.87 -47.32
CA ARG A 8 53.40 -21.17 -47.90
C ARG A 8 54.54 -21.90 -47.16
N SER A 9 55.18 -21.27 -46.17
CA SER A 9 56.24 -21.91 -45.39
C SER A 9 55.62 -22.91 -44.39
N ILE A 10 56.15 -24.18 -44.45
CA ILE A 10 55.78 -25.24 -43.50
C ILE A 10 55.97 -24.79 -42.04
N ARG A 11 56.98 -23.96 -41.78
CA ARG A 11 57.30 -23.39 -40.47
C ARG A 11 56.18 -22.51 -39.90
N PHE A 12 55.29 -21.93 -40.73
CA PHE A 12 54.19 -21.15 -40.30
C PHE A 12 52.85 -21.95 -40.19
N ARG A 13 52.72 -22.97 -41.07
CA ARG A 13 51.50 -23.80 -41.12
C ARG A 13 51.37 -24.68 -39.90
N ILE A 14 52.41 -25.26 -39.37
CA ILE A 14 52.38 -26.15 -38.22
C ILE A 14 51.93 -25.38 -36.95
N PRO A 15 52.55 -24.24 -36.55
CA PRO A 15 52.09 -23.47 -35.39
C PRO A 15 50.71 -22.90 -35.58
N ALA A 16 50.31 -22.50 -36.79
CA ALA A 16 48.99 -21.98 -37.07
C ALA A 16 47.88 -23.05 -36.87
N VAL A 17 48.16 -24.30 -37.34
CA VAL A 17 47.21 -25.42 -37.11
C VAL A 17 47.10 -25.76 -35.62
N ILE A 18 48.26 -25.83 -34.92
CA ILE A 18 48.25 -26.08 -33.46
C ILE A 18 47.50 -24.98 -32.70
N ALA A 19 47.73 -23.71 -33.04
CA ALA A 19 47.05 -22.60 -32.45
C ALA A 19 45.52 -22.68 -32.68
N LEU A 20 45.11 -23.04 -33.89
CA LEU A 20 43.69 -23.17 -34.24
C LEU A 20 43.03 -24.34 -33.50
N VAL A 21 43.70 -25.49 -33.39
CA VAL A 21 43.23 -26.67 -32.66
C VAL A 21 43.08 -26.38 -31.17
N LEU A 22 43.93 -25.54 -30.61
CA LEU A 22 43.83 -25.14 -29.20
C LEU A 22 42.79 -24.02 -28.98
N LEU A 23 42.70 -23.06 -29.89
CA LEU A 23 41.86 -21.86 -29.72
C LEU A 23 40.36 -22.16 -29.91
N VAL A 24 40.04 -23.05 -30.87
CA VAL A 24 38.65 -23.42 -31.14
C VAL A 24 37.93 -24.02 -29.92
N PRO A 25 38.49 -25.03 -29.22
CA PRO A 25 37.83 -25.54 -28.01
C PRO A 25 37.71 -24.51 -26.90
N ILE A 26 38.70 -23.63 -26.74
CA ILE A 26 38.64 -22.55 -25.71
C ILE A 26 37.50 -21.59 -26.01
N VAL A 27 37.35 -21.16 -27.26
CA VAL A 27 36.27 -20.25 -27.66
C VAL A 27 34.91 -20.91 -27.50
N VAL A 28 34.77 -22.19 -27.90
CA VAL A 28 33.54 -22.96 -27.75
C VAL A 28 33.20 -23.13 -26.28
N PHE A 29 34.16 -23.49 -25.44
CA PHE A 29 33.99 -23.66 -24.02
C PHE A 29 33.60 -22.34 -23.34
N TRP A 30 34.25 -21.24 -23.70
CA TRP A 30 33.94 -19.91 -23.18
C TRP A 30 32.52 -19.46 -23.54
N HIS A 31 32.13 -19.66 -24.80
CA HIS A 31 30.78 -19.34 -25.27
C HIS A 31 29.72 -20.16 -24.52
N TYR A 32 29.93 -21.47 -24.38
CA TYR A 32 29.04 -22.37 -23.66
C TYR A 32 28.94 -22.00 -22.16
N SER A 33 30.09 -21.72 -21.54
CA SER A 33 30.15 -21.31 -20.14
C SER A 33 29.41 -19.99 -19.89
N MET A 34 29.59 -19.03 -20.82
CA MET A 34 28.89 -17.75 -20.75
C MET A 34 27.35 -17.90 -20.86
N GLU A 35 26.89 -18.72 -21.79
CA GLU A 35 25.49 -19.03 -22.00
C GLU A 35 24.87 -19.73 -20.77
N LEU A 36 25.56 -20.68 -20.18
CA LEU A 36 25.16 -21.38 -18.97
C LEU A 36 25.09 -20.43 -17.78
N THR A 37 26.08 -19.58 -17.58
CA THR A 37 26.14 -18.59 -16.53
C THR A 37 24.97 -17.59 -16.64
N ARG A 38 24.73 -17.13 -17.88
CA ARG A 38 23.61 -16.21 -18.15
C ARG A 38 22.25 -16.84 -17.81
N LYS A 39 22.01 -18.07 -18.21
CA LYS A 39 20.78 -18.81 -17.90
C LYS A 39 20.61 -19.00 -16.39
N ASN A 40 21.70 -19.39 -15.71
CA ASN A 40 21.65 -19.56 -14.26
C ASN A 40 21.39 -18.24 -13.52
N MET A 41 22.04 -17.15 -13.93
CA MET A 41 21.80 -15.82 -13.36
C MET A 41 20.35 -15.36 -13.56
N LEU A 42 19.81 -15.51 -14.77
CA LEU A 42 18.42 -15.15 -15.05
C LEU A 42 17.43 -15.97 -14.19
N SER A 43 17.66 -17.28 -14.08
CA SER A 43 16.84 -18.15 -13.24
C SER A 43 16.92 -17.77 -11.77
N GLN A 44 18.13 -17.55 -11.25
CA GLN A 44 18.32 -17.14 -9.86
C GLN A 44 17.69 -15.78 -9.56
N THR A 45 17.90 -14.81 -10.46
CA THR A 45 17.29 -13.46 -10.31
C THR A 45 15.77 -13.55 -10.34
N SER A 46 15.21 -14.33 -11.27
CA SER A 46 13.75 -14.54 -11.35
C SER A 46 13.23 -15.16 -10.06
N ASN A 47 13.87 -16.21 -9.55
CA ASN A 47 13.46 -16.86 -8.32
C ASN A 47 13.54 -15.93 -7.10
N LEU A 48 14.60 -15.10 -7.01
CA LEU A 48 14.73 -14.11 -5.94
C LEU A 48 13.62 -13.06 -6.00
N ILE A 49 13.32 -12.54 -7.20
CA ILE A 49 12.21 -11.59 -7.39
C ILE A 49 10.88 -12.23 -6.99
N TYR A 50 10.61 -13.46 -7.42
CA TYR A 50 9.39 -14.18 -7.04
C TYR A 50 9.29 -14.38 -5.53
N THR A 51 10.37 -14.80 -4.89
CA THR A 51 10.37 -15.02 -3.44
C THR A 51 10.16 -13.71 -2.67
N ASN A 52 10.80 -12.62 -3.09
CA ASN A 52 10.64 -11.33 -2.46
C ASN A 52 9.23 -10.76 -2.67
N LEU A 53 8.67 -10.84 -3.89
CA LEU A 53 7.30 -10.41 -4.16
C LEU A 53 6.27 -11.23 -3.38
N TYR A 54 6.46 -12.53 -3.29
CA TYR A 54 5.59 -13.41 -2.51
C TYR A 54 5.66 -13.07 -1.01
N GLY A 55 6.87 -12.87 -0.49
CA GLY A 55 7.05 -12.44 0.90
C GLY A 55 6.40 -11.09 1.20
N ALA A 56 6.58 -10.12 0.29
CA ALA A 56 5.93 -8.80 0.39
C ALA A 56 4.40 -8.90 0.35
N SER A 57 3.86 -9.76 -0.53
CA SER A 57 2.40 -10.01 -0.59
C SER A 57 1.86 -10.57 0.72
N LEU A 58 2.53 -11.56 1.32
CA LEU A 58 2.12 -12.14 2.60
C LEU A 58 2.13 -11.12 3.74
N LEU A 59 3.17 -10.28 3.80
CA LEU A 59 3.25 -9.22 4.81
C LEU A 59 2.15 -8.18 4.61
N MET A 60 1.84 -7.85 3.36
CA MET A 60 0.76 -6.91 3.06
C MET A 60 -0.60 -7.48 3.41
N ASP A 61 -0.85 -8.74 3.11
CA ASP A 61 -2.09 -9.45 3.44
C ASP A 61 -2.30 -9.48 4.96
N ASP A 62 -1.24 -9.76 5.74
CA ASP A 62 -1.27 -9.74 7.21
C ASP A 62 -1.62 -8.34 7.76
N VAL A 63 -0.99 -7.29 7.23
CA VAL A 63 -1.30 -5.90 7.62
C VAL A 63 -2.75 -5.53 7.27
N MET A 64 -3.21 -5.93 6.09
CA MET A 64 -4.58 -5.66 5.65
C MET A 64 -5.61 -6.40 6.51
N GLU A 65 -5.33 -7.65 6.89
CA GLU A 65 -6.17 -8.44 7.79
C GLU A 65 -6.23 -7.81 9.18
N GLN A 66 -5.07 -7.43 9.75
CA GLN A 66 -5.01 -6.74 11.06
C GLN A 66 -5.85 -5.46 11.07
N VAL A 67 -5.77 -4.62 10.04
CA VAL A 67 -6.55 -3.39 9.96
C VAL A 67 -8.04 -3.66 9.76
N SER A 68 -8.37 -4.68 8.97
CA SER A 68 -9.76 -5.10 8.77
C SER A 68 -10.39 -5.59 10.06
N ASP A 69 -9.69 -6.44 10.82
CA ASP A 69 -10.16 -6.96 12.09
C ASP A 69 -10.28 -5.84 13.14
N PHE A 70 -9.30 -4.97 13.21
CA PHE A 70 -9.31 -3.82 14.08
C PHE A 70 -10.46 -2.85 13.78
N SER A 71 -10.72 -2.57 12.50
CA SER A 71 -11.85 -1.74 12.10
C SER A 71 -13.20 -2.37 12.45
N ARG A 72 -13.28 -3.71 12.42
CA ARG A 72 -14.46 -4.47 12.83
C ARG A 72 -14.68 -4.36 14.34
N GLU A 73 -13.62 -4.51 15.12
CA GLU A 73 -13.65 -4.37 16.57
C GLU A 73 -14.15 -2.97 16.98
N ILE A 74 -13.56 -1.92 16.41
CA ILE A 74 -14.01 -0.52 16.66
C ILE A 74 -15.48 -0.34 16.28
N SER A 75 -15.91 -0.86 15.12
CA SER A 75 -17.27 -0.71 14.63
C SER A 75 -18.32 -1.43 15.48
N GLN A 76 -17.91 -2.32 16.36
CA GLN A 76 -18.77 -3.09 17.27
C GLN A 76 -18.61 -2.67 18.72
N ASP A 77 -17.71 -1.75 19.05
CA ASP A 77 -17.52 -1.26 20.41
C ASP A 77 -18.73 -0.44 20.86
N PRO A 78 -19.47 -0.89 21.90
CA PRO A 78 -20.66 -0.18 22.38
C PRO A 78 -20.36 1.24 22.86
N GLY A 79 -19.18 1.46 23.47
CA GLY A 79 -18.74 2.78 23.91
C GLY A 79 -18.57 3.74 22.75
N PHE A 80 -17.92 3.28 21.68
CA PHE A 80 -17.72 4.05 20.46
C PHE A 80 -19.02 4.34 19.74
N LEU A 81 -19.91 3.35 19.62
CA LEU A 81 -21.25 3.53 19.02
C LEU A 81 -22.10 4.55 19.82
N SER A 82 -22.00 4.54 21.15
CA SER A 82 -22.67 5.54 21.99
C SER A 82 -22.18 6.96 21.72
N LEU A 83 -20.87 7.15 21.53
CA LEU A 83 -20.30 8.46 21.16
C LEU A 83 -20.76 8.93 19.78
N ILE A 84 -20.86 8.02 18.81
CA ILE A 84 -21.39 8.31 17.47
C ILE A 84 -22.84 8.80 17.59
N SER A 85 -23.70 8.07 18.32
CA SER A 85 -25.10 8.44 18.54
C SER A 85 -25.23 9.80 19.23
N GLN A 86 -24.43 10.08 20.26
CA GLN A 86 -24.44 11.37 20.94
C GLN A 86 -24.08 12.54 20.01
N TYR A 87 -23.10 12.31 19.12
CA TYR A 87 -22.67 13.29 18.15
C TYR A 87 -23.77 13.58 17.11
N GLN A 88 -24.45 12.54 16.60
CA GLN A 88 -25.48 12.67 15.57
C GLN A 88 -26.77 13.29 16.12
N GLN A 89 -27.15 12.97 17.38
CA GLN A 89 -28.34 13.49 17.99
C GLN A 89 -28.21 14.94 18.49
N ALA A 90 -26.98 15.45 18.59
CA ALA A 90 -26.75 16.81 19.06
C ALA A 90 -26.99 17.83 17.95
N ASP A 91 -27.69 18.93 18.26
CA ASP A 91 -27.94 20.00 17.31
C ASP A 91 -26.69 20.64 16.76
N ALA A 92 -26.72 20.98 15.46
CA ALA A 92 -25.61 21.61 14.79
C ALA A 92 -25.20 22.92 15.48
N GLY A 93 -23.93 23.04 15.84
CA GLY A 93 -23.39 24.22 16.53
C GLY A 93 -23.61 24.26 18.04
N SER A 94 -24.27 23.26 18.65
CA SER A 94 -24.41 23.18 20.09
C SER A 94 -23.12 22.83 20.83
N ASP A 95 -23.02 23.27 22.08
CA ASP A 95 -21.89 22.87 22.96
C ASP A 95 -21.85 21.36 23.17
N GLN A 96 -23.00 20.71 23.15
CA GLN A 96 -23.12 19.26 23.27
C GLN A 96 -22.52 18.54 22.08
N ARG A 97 -22.75 19.02 20.84
CA ARG A 97 -22.11 18.46 19.62
C ARG A 97 -20.59 18.66 19.64
N GLN A 98 -20.14 19.83 20.07
CA GLN A 98 -18.73 20.11 20.19
C GLN A 98 -18.04 19.20 21.22
N LYS A 99 -18.69 18.95 22.36
CA LYS A 99 -18.20 18.01 23.38
C LYS A 99 -18.16 16.57 22.85
N ALA A 100 -19.23 16.09 22.23
CA ALA A 100 -19.29 14.75 21.63
C ALA A 100 -18.21 14.58 20.56
N ARG A 101 -18.00 15.59 19.71
CA ARG A 101 -16.92 15.60 18.72
C ARG A 101 -15.53 15.46 19.36
N SER A 102 -15.27 16.22 20.42
CA SER A 102 -13.98 16.15 21.11
C SER A 102 -13.74 14.77 21.73
N GLN A 103 -14.78 14.15 22.26
CA GLN A 103 -14.72 12.79 22.78
C GLN A 103 -14.48 11.76 21.68
N LEU A 104 -15.15 11.88 20.53
CA LEU A 104 -14.89 11.05 19.35
C LEU A 104 -13.45 11.20 18.84
N SER A 105 -12.96 12.44 18.70
CA SER A 105 -11.58 12.69 18.28
C SER A 105 -10.57 12.07 19.25
N LEU A 106 -10.82 12.13 20.55
CA LEU A 106 -9.98 11.52 21.56
C LEU A 106 -10.00 9.99 21.44
N ALA A 107 -11.19 9.38 21.28
CA ALA A 107 -11.32 7.93 21.08
C ALA A 107 -10.59 7.48 19.81
N LEU A 108 -10.76 8.19 18.69
CA LEU A 108 -10.04 7.91 17.45
C LEU A 108 -8.52 7.99 17.62
N SER A 109 -8.03 8.98 18.36
CA SER A 109 -6.60 9.12 18.69
C SER A 109 -6.08 7.94 19.52
N GLN A 110 -6.86 7.46 20.48
CA GLN A 110 -6.51 6.28 21.28
C GLN A 110 -6.45 5.01 20.42
N TYR A 111 -7.40 4.83 19.51
CA TYR A 111 -7.41 3.69 18.58
C TYR A 111 -6.21 3.71 17.62
N VAL A 112 -5.84 4.84 17.06
CA VAL A 112 -4.62 4.95 16.23
C VAL A 112 -3.38 4.57 17.01
N GLY A 113 -3.33 4.89 18.32
CA GLY A 113 -2.21 4.53 19.19
C GLY A 113 -2.07 3.01 19.44
N GLN A 114 -3.14 2.24 19.25
CA GLN A 114 -3.13 0.78 19.48
C GLN A 114 -2.53 0.01 18.31
N LEU A 115 -2.70 0.49 17.08
CA LEU A 115 -2.19 -0.19 15.89
C LEU A 115 -1.10 0.66 15.20
N ARG A 116 0.14 0.21 15.29
CA ARG A 116 1.32 0.97 14.79
C ARG A 116 1.32 1.18 13.27
N THR A 117 0.60 0.35 12.54
CA THR A 117 0.47 0.40 11.07
C THR A 117 -0.48 1.49 10.60
N LEU A 118 -1.32 2.03 11.50
CA LEU A 118 -2.25 3.12 11.17
C LEU A 118 -1.56 4.48 11.27
N ASP A 119 -1.85 5.33 10.28
CA ASP A 119 -1.51 6.76 10.28
C ASP A 119 -2.61 7.59 10.93
N SER A 120 -3.84 7.36 10.48
CA SER A 120 -4.99 8.16 10.90
C SER A 120 -6.29 7.39 10.75
N ILE A 121 -7.30 7.81 11.53
CA ILE A 121 -8.67 7.32 11.43
C ILE A 121 -9.59 8.52 11.27
N TYR A 122 -10.57 8.39 10.37
CA TYR A 122 -11.61 9.39 10.15
C TYR A 122 -12.99 8.76 10.27
N LEU A 123 -13.94 9.56 10.75
CA LEU A 123 -15.36 9.26 10.71
C LEU A 123 -16.05 10.22 9.76
N MET A 124 -16.68 9.68 8.73
CA MET A 124 -17.50 10.45 7.80
C MET A 124 -18.97 10.24 8.10
N PHE A 125 -19.70 11.34 8.22
CA PHE A 125 -21.14 11.39 8.45
C PHE A 125 -21.83 11.93 7.20
N PRO A 126 -22.38 11.08 6.33
CA PRO A 126 -22.99 11.52 5.07
C PRO A 126 -24.21 12.43 5.27
N GLU A 127 -25.04 12.16 6.28
CA GLU A 127 -26.27 12.90 6.53
C GLU A 127 -26.02 14.35 6.96
N THR A 128 -24.95 14.59 7.71
CA THR A 128 -24.58 15.94 8.19
C THR A 128 -23.48 16.57 7.34
N GLU A 129 -23.04 15.88 6.29
CA GLU A 129 -21.96 16.30 5.39
C GLU A 129 -20.68 16.71 6.14
N THR A 130 -20.31 15.94 7.16
CA THR A 130 -19.18 16.25 8.04
C THR A 130 -18.20 15.09 8.18
N VAL A 131 -16.93 15.42 8.44
CA VAL A 131 -15.87 14.47 8.76
C VAL A 131 -15.25 14.83 10.10
N VAL A 132 -15.24 13.87 11.03
CA VAL A 132 -14.54 13.98 12.31
C VAL A 132 -13.17 13.33 12.17
N THR A 133 -12.12 14.08 12.51
CA THR A 133 -10.73 13.59 12.50
C THR A 133 -10.25 13.26 13.89
N MET A 134 -9.16 12.51 14.00
CA MET A 134 -8.52 12.15 15.26
C MET A 134 -7.83 13.32 15.98
N LEU A 135 -7.72 14.50 15.37
CA LEU A 135 -7.01 15.63 15.97
C LEU A 135 -7.98 16.47 16.84
N PRO A 136 -7.82 16.45 18.17
CA PRO A 136 -8.63 17.26 19.07
C PRO A 136 -8.42 18.75 18.76
N GLY A 137 -9.50 19.51 18.64
CA GLY A 137 -9.42 20.97 18.38
C GLY A 137 -9.42 21.39 16.92
N GLN A 138 -9.24 20.47 15.95
CA GLN A 138 -9.54 20.81 14.56
C GLN A 138 -11.03 21.06 14.36
N LYS A 139 -11.34 22.05 13.53
CA LYS A 139 -12.74 22.29 13.11
C LYS A 139 -13.24 21.07 12.35
N GLU A 140 -14.51 20.76 12.50
CA GLU A 140 -15.23 19.82 11.68
C GLU A 140 -15.01 20.15 10.20
N LEU A 141 -14.57 19.19 9.42
CA LEU A 141 -14.41 19.36 7.97
C LEU A 141 -15.80 19.20 7.36
N SER A 142 -16.34 20.26 6.77
CA SER A 142 -17.55 20.16 5.95
C SER A 142 -17.21 19.59 4.58
N PHE A 143 -18.18 18.97 3.91
CA PHE A 143 -17.98 18.45 2.54
C PHE A 143 -17.74 19.54 1.48
N SER A 144 -17.92 20.80 1.81
CA SER A 144 -17.44 21.92 1.00
C SER A 144 -15.91 21.98 0.91
N HIS A 145 -15.21 21.34 1.85
CA HIS A 145 -13.77 21.15 1.75
C HIS A 145 -13.44 20.10 0.69
N HIS A 146 -12.55 20.42 -0.25
CA HIS A 146 -12.23 19.56 -1.41
C HIS A 146 -11.92 18.11 -1.04
N TYR A 147 -11.22 17.89 0.07
CA TYR A 147 -10.89 16.54 0.57
C TYR A 147 -12.13 15.76 1.01
N ALA A 148 -13.01 16.40 1.79
CA ALA A 148 -14.24 15.77 2.25
C ALA A 148 -15.20 15.48 1.08
N GLN A 149 -15.23 16.33 0.07
CA GLN A 149 -15.99 16.10 -1.16
C GLN A 149 -15.48 14.87 -1.93
N GLN A 150 -14.18 14.68 -2.02
CA GLN A 150 -13.61 13.47 -2.65
C GLN A 150 -13.98 12.20 -1.88
N LEU A 151 -13.90 12.24 -0.53
CA LEU A 151 -14.34 11.12 0.31
C LEU A 151 -15.81 10.81 0.12
N TYR A 152 -16.66 11.84 0.00
CA TYR A 152 -18.09 11.69 -0.20
C TYR A 152 -18.43 11.06 -1.56
N GLN A 153 -17.75 11.46 -2.63
CA GLN A 153 -17.92 10.84 -3.94
C GLN A 153 -17.56 9.35 -3.90
N MET A 154 -16.46 8.99 -3.23
CA MET A 154 -16.06 7.59 -3.06
C MET A 154 -17.03 6.78 -2.19
N TYR A 155 -17.80 7.42 -1.31
CA TYR A 155 -18.81 6.77 -0.50
C TYR A 155 -19.87 6.05 -1.35
N TYR A 156 -20.34 6.67 -2.41
CA TYR A 156 -21.30 6.04 -3.32
C TYR A 156 -20.70 4.84 -4.04
N ASP A 157 -19.45 4.96 -4.47
CA ASP A 157 -18.74 3.87 -5.14
C ASP A 157 -18.53 2.66 -4.22
N VAL A 158 -18.30 2.89 -2.91
CA VAL A 158 -18.12 1.83 -1.90
C VAL A 158 -19.41 1.05 -1.63
N PHE A 159 -20.58 1.68 -1.69
CA PHE A 159 -21.86 0.99 -1.49
C PHE A 159 -22.26 0.14 -2.69
N GLU A 160 -21.80 0.48 -3.88
CA GLU A 160 -22.04 -0.29 -5.09
C GLU A 160 -21.00 -1.40 -5.31
N SER A 161 -19.83 -1.30 -4.68
CA SER A 161 -18.74 -2.26 -4.80
C SER A 161 -18.28 -2.77 -3.42
N PRO A 162 -18.12 -4.10 -3.24
CA PRO A 162 -17.64 -4.66 -1.98
C PRO A 162 -16.13 -4.43 -1.73
N ILE A 163 -15.50 -3.54 -2.47
CA ILE A 163 -14.08 -3.22 -2.29
C ILE A 163 -13.92 -2.41 -1.01
N VAL A 164 -13.29 -3.02 -0.04
CA VAL A 164 -13.08 -2.48 1.31
C VAL A 164 -11.82 -1.62 1.38
N TRP A 165 -10.91 -1.77 0.40
CA TRP A 165 -9.63 -1.08 0.35
C TRP A 165 -9.57 -0.10 -0.83
N HIS A 166 -9.19 1.15 -0.54
CA HIS A 166 -9.08 2.21 -1.54
C HIS A 166 -7.78 3.01 -1.37
N LEU A 167 -7.29 3.53 -2.47
CA LEU A 167 -6.22 4.52 -2.47
C LEU A 167 -6.84 5.92 -2.39
N LEU A 168 -6.88 6.48 -1.18
CA LEU A 168 -7.41 7.82 -0.94
C LEU A 168 -6.31 8.88 -0.99
N PRO A 169 -6.63 10.12 -1.42
CA PRO A 169 -5.69 11.22 -1.28
C PRO A 169 -5.45 11.51 0.22
N SER A 170 -4.22 11.87 0.57
CA SER A 170 -3.90 12.34 1.92
C SER A 170 -4.55 13.71 2.20
N ALA A 171 -5.00 13.94 3.43
CA ALA A 171 -5.56 15.22 3.86
C ALA A 171 -4.58 16.41 3.70
N GLY A 172 -3.26 16.14 3.67
CA GLY A 172 -2.22 17.14 3.47
C GLY A 172 -1.87 17.43 2.00
N GLY A 173 -2.46 16.71 1.05
CA GLY A 173 -2.19 16.82 -0.38
C GLY A 173 -0.89 16.14 -0.82
N GLY A 174 -0.91 15.50 -1.98
CA GLY A 174 0.28 15.01 -2.70
C GLY A 174 0.56 13.52 -2.64
N SER A 175 0.31 12.79 -1.56
CA SER A 175 0.44 11.33 -1.49
C SER A 175 -0.92 10.64 -1.46
N ARG A 176 -0.98 9.43 -1.99
CA ARG A 176 -2.14 8.55 -1.81
C ARG A 176 -1.87 7.59 -0.68
N MET A 177 -2.86 7.36 0.16
CA MET A 177 -2.79 6.46 1.30
C MET A 177 -3.69 5.26 1.04
N LEU A 178 -3.22 4.07 1.36
CA LEU A 178 -4.06 2.88 1.34
C LEU A 178 -4.99 2.94 2.55
N SER A 179 -6.28 2.90 2.29
CA SER A 179 -7.31 3.12 3.30
C SER A 179 -8.32 1.99 3.31
N HIS A 180 -8.60 1.49 4.51
CA HIS A 180 -9.69 0.54 4.75
C HIS A 180 -10.96 1.31 5.11
N ILE A 181 -12.04 1.02 4.42
CA ILE A 181 -13.32 1.70 4.57
C ILE A 181 -14.36 0.72 5.09
N ARG A 182 -15.02 1.07 6.16
CA ARG A 182 -16.06 0.24 6.78
C ARG A 182 -17.29 1.08 7.15
N PRO A 183 -18.49 0.69 6.68
CA PRO A 183 -19.71 1.29 7.19
C PRO A 183 -19.91 0.88 8.65
N VAL A 184 -20.30 1.84 9.48
CA VAL A 184 -20.67 1.65 10.88
C VAL A 184 -22.14 1.98 11.00
N SER A 185 -22.93 1.06 11.54
CA SER A 185 -24.36 1.26 11.76
C SER A 185 -24.62 1.23 13.26
N GLY A 186 -25.29 2.26 13.77
CA GLY A 186 -25.78 2.28 15.14
C GLY A 186 -26.83 1.20 15.41
N PRO A 187 -27.19 0.96 16.68
CA PRO A 187 -28.13 -0.09 17.08
C PRO A 187 -29.52 0.04 16.46
N ALA A 188 -29.92 1.24 16.03
CA ALA A 188 -31.19 1.50 15.38
C ALA A 188 -31.18 1.39 13.84
N GLN A 189 -30.04 0.99 13.22
CA GLN A 189 -29.82 0.93 11.76
C GLN A 189 -30.07 2.27 11.01
N GLN A 190 -30.44 3.34 11.71
CA GLN A 190 -30.69 4.65 11.13
C GLN A 190 -29.46 5.54 11.10
N GLU A 191 -28.47 5.24 11.93
CA GLU A 191 -27.25 6.04 12.05
C GLU A 191 -26.18 5.42 11.19
N LYS A 192 -25.95 5.99 10.01
CA LYS A 192 -24.91 5.52 9.07
C LYS A 192 -23.73 6.48 9.10
N CYS A 193 -22.60 6.00 9.58
CA CYS A 193 -21.33 6.67 9.38
C CYS A 193 -20.32 5.72 8.76
N ILE A 194 -19.20 6.25 8.28
CA ILE A 194 -18.15 5.50 7.65
C ILE A 194 -16.87 5.70 8.42
N LEU A 195 -16.29 4.59 8.85
CA LEU A 195 -14.97 4.53 9.45
C LEU A 195 -13.93 4.35 8.34
N ILE A 196 -12.95 5.24 8.30
CA ILE A 196 -11.86 5.23 7.33
C ILE A 196 -10.55 5.10 8.10
N CYS A 197 -9.87 3.97 7.94
CA CYS A 197 -8.59 3.66 8.56
C CYS A 197 -7.47 3.79 7.52
N ASN A 198 -6.59 4.77 7.69
CA ASN A 198 -5.50 5.04 6.77
C ASN A 198 -4.21 4.38 7.24
N LEU A 199 -3.55 3.63 6.36
CA LEU A 199 -2.26 3.01 6.63
C LEU A 199 -1.11 4.02 6.49
N LYS A 200 -0.09 3.83 7.33
CA LYS A 200 1.18 4.55 7.18
C LYS A 200 1.89 4.11 5.89
N ASP A 201 2.48 5.06 5.19
CA ASP A 201 3.32 4.77 4.03
C ASP A 201 4.46 3.80 4.38
N SER A 202 5.03 3.91 5.59
CA SER A 202 6.08 3.00 6.06
C SER A 202 5.62 1.56 6.26
N ALA A 203 4.34 1.31 6.50
CA ALA A 203 3.83 -0.04 6.74
C ALA A 203 3.93 -0.93 5.49
N TRP A 204 3.70 -0.37 4.30
CA TRP A 204 3.81 -1.10 3.05
C TRP A 204 5.18 -0.91 2.35
N GLN A 205 5.90 0.18 2.63
CA GLN A 205 7.28 0.32 2.17
C GLN A 205 8.20 -0.74 2.78
N THR A 206 7.99 -1.10 4.07
CA THR A 206 8.74 -2.17 4.73
C THR A 206 8.44 -3.54 4.10
N ALA A 207 7.25 -3.76 3.55
CA ALA A 207 6.92 -4.99 2.84
C ALA A 207 7.57 -5.08 1.45
N LEU A 208 7.98 -3.95 0.86
CA LEU A 208 8.58 -3.86 -0.47
C LEU A 208 10.12 -3.72 -0.45
N SER A 209 10.72 -3.49 0.73
CA SER A 209 12.18 -3.38 0.91
C SER A 209 12.83 -4.74 1.26
#